data_bb41df37975796be60886d0a865c9b45
#
_entry.id   bb41df37975796be60886d0a865c9b45
#
_cell.length_a   1.000
_cell.length_b   1.000
_cell.length_c   1.000
_cell.angle_alpha   90.00
_cell.angle_beta   90.00
_cell.angle_gamma   90.00
#
_symmetry.space_group_name_H-M   'P 1'
#
loop_
_entity.id
_entity.type
_entity.pdbx_description
1 polymer ?
#
loop_
_entity_poly.entity_id
_entity_poly.type
_entity_poly.pdbx_seq_one_letter_code
_entity_poly.pdbx_strand_id
1 'polypeptide(L)'
;MTQVTIEAARTTDYLKIAALDRIAWPIVPDVFIPDGEHIWRVWSDTATLLVARTIDGSSPLRESNDIAGALVQFPTKSGELFLHKVMVHPDCRGIGIGTQLMQAALSQANQPVLLTVDPNNKSAVHLYERLGFRVRDHIRGFYRPHEDRYLMIFSKQEPR
;
A
#
# COMPACT_ATOMS: atom_id res chain seq x y z
N MET A 1 1.35 -11.61 20.15
CA MET A 1 1.74 -11.19 18.79
C MET A 1 0.48 -10.86 18.01
N THR A 2 0.44 -9.71 17.37
CA THR A 2 -0.72 -9.27 16.59
C THR A 2 -0.93 -10.22 15.41
N GLN A 3 -2.12 -10.80 15.32
CA GLN A 3 -2.53 -11.64 14.20
C GLN A 3 -3.54 -10.89 13.34
N VAL A 4 -3.43 -11.03 12.03
CA VAL A 4 -4.30 -10.35 11.08
C VAL A 4 -4.84 -11.29 10.02
N THR A 5 -6.01 -10.93 9.49
CA THR A 5 -6.57 -11.50 8.27
C THR A 5 -6.49 -10.47 7.17
N ILE A 6 -6.03 -10.85 5.99
CA ILE A 6 -6.04 -9.98 4.82
C ILE A 6 -7.35 -10.20 4.07
N GLU A 7 -8.12 -9.14 3.91
CA GLU A 7 -9.44 -9.21 3.27
C GLU A 7 -9.75 -7.92 2.50
N ALA A 8 -10.75 -7.98 1.63
CA ALA A 8 -11.27 -6.78 0.98
C ALA A 8 -11.88 -5.84 2.04
N ALA A 9 -11.60 -4.55 1.91
CA ALA A 9 -12.19 -3.54 2.79
C ALA A 9 -13.71 -3.50 2.62
N ARG A 10 -14.40 -3.31 3.74
CA ARG A 10 -15.84 -3.02 3.76
C ARG A 10 -16.06 -1.54 3.46
N THR A 11 -17.19 -1.21 2.91
CA THR A 11 -17.53 0.21 2.61
C THR A 11 -17.42 1.08 3.87
N THR A 12 -17.73 0.53 5.04
CA THR A 12 -17.67 1.22 6.34
C THR A 12 -16.23 1.43 6.85
N ASP A 13 -15.22 0.85 6.23
CA ASP A 13 -13.82 0.92 6.71
C ASP A 13 -13.11 2.21 6.28
N TYR A 14 -13.64 2.96 5.33
CA TYR A 14 -12.91 4.06 4.70
C TYR A 14 -12.47 5.16 5.68
N LEU A 15 -13.26 5.45 6.70
CA LEU A 15 -12.87 6.44 7.73
C LEU A 15 -11.72 5.96 8.59
N LYS A 16 -11.69 4.68 8.94
CA LYS A 16 -10.57 4.06 9.67
C LYS A 16 -9.30 4.06 8.82
N ILE A 17 -9.44 3.79 7.52
CA ILE A 17 -8.31 3.80 6.58
C ILE A 17 -7.78 5.22 6.40
N ALA A 18 -8.64 6.22 6.24
CA ALA A 18 -8.23 7.62 6.17
C ALA A 18 -7.51 8.08 7.45
N ALA A 19 -7.98 7.65 8.61
CA ALA A 19 -7.32 7.92 9.89
C ALA A 19 -5.94 7.24 9.96
N LEU A 20 -5.83 5.99 9.49
CA LEU A 20 -4.56 5.28 9.40
C LEU A 20 -3.56 6.01 8.49
N ASP A 21 -4.01 6.54 7.36
CA ASP A 21 -3.17 7.29 6.43
C ASP A 21 -2.52 8.52 7.09
N ARG A 22 -3.22 9.17 8.01
CA ARG A 22 -2.69 10.34 8.73
C ARG A 22 -1.57 10.00 9.71
N ILE A 23 -1.53 8.80 10.25
CA ILE A 23 -0.59 8.38 11.29
C ILE A 23 0.48 7.40 10.80
N ALA A 24 0.32 6.80 9.63
CA ALA A 24 1.21 5.77 9.12
C ALA A 24 2.57 6.30 8.65
N TRP A 25 2.71 7.61 8.48
CA TRP A 25 3.88 8.24 7.87
C TRP A 25 4.54 9.21 8.83
N PRO A 26 5.88 9.40 8.73
CA PRO A 26 6.55 10.47 9.47
C PRO A 26 5.98 11.83 9.08
N ILE A 27 5.77 12.70 10.07
CA ILE A 27 5.38 14.09 9.80
C ILE A 27 6.62 14.82 9.29
N VAL A 28 6.69 14.99 7.98
CA VAL A 28 7.68 15.85 7.33
C VAL A 28 6.92 17.01 6.70
N PRO A 29 7.03 18.22 7.23
CA PRO A 29 6.33 19.38 6.69
C PRO A 29 6.62 19.52 5.18
N ASP A 30 5.58 19.80 4.40
CA ASP A 30 5.61 20.03 2.95
C ASP A 30 6.00 18.85 2.06
N VAL A 31 6.28 17.67 2.61
CA VAL A 31 6.71 16.49 1.83
C VAL A 31 5.62 15.42 1.71
N PHE A 32 4.82 15.23 2.76
CA PHE A 32 3.76 14.24 2.76
C PHE A 32 2.41 14.87 3.07
N ILE A 33 1.46 14.62 2.19
CA ILE A 33 0.06 14.98 2.37
C ILE A 33 -0.76 13.69 2.30
N PRO A 34 -1.47 13.31 3.37
CA PRO A 34 -2.33 12.14 3.33
C PRO A 34 -3.49 12.35 2.35
N ASP A 35 -3.99 11.25 1.82
CA ASP A 35 -5.21 11.27 1.02
C ASP A 35 -6.42 11.56 1.91
N GLY A 36 -7.39 12.30 1.39
CA GLY A 36 -8.56 12.70 2.16
C GLY A 36 -9.64 11.61 2.24
N GLU A 37 -10.58 11.79 3.16
CA GLU A 37 -11.69 10.86 3.36
C GLU A 37 -12.51 10.63 2.09
N HIS A 38 -12.69 11.68 1.29
CA HIS A 38 -13.46 11.58 0.05
C HIS A 38 -12.85 10.56 -0.91
N ILE A 39 -11.54 10.63 -1.17
CA ILE A 39 -10.93 9.70 -2.13
C ILE A 39 -10.89 8.27 -1.58
N TRP A 40 -10.68 8.08 -0.28
CA TRP A 40 -10.78 6.76 0.34
C TRP A 40 -12.18 6.16 0.19
N ARG A 41 -13.22 6.99 0.30
CA ARG A 41 -14.59 6.54 0.04
C ARG A 41 -14.79 6.13 -1.41
N VAL A 42 -14.27 6.92 -2.37
CA VAL A 42 -14.33 6.60 -3.80
C VAL A 42 -13.60 5.30 -4.10
N TRP A 43 -12.39 5.13 -3.56
CA TRP A 43 -11.60 3.90 -3.75
C TRP A 43 -12.27 2.67 -3.16
N SER A 44 -13.06 2.81 -2.10
CA SER A 44 -13.84 1.69 -1.56
C SER A 44 -14.79 1.07 -2.60
N ASP A 45 -15.28 1.89 -3.53
CA ASP A 45 -16.20 1.43 -4.57
C ASP A 45 -15.52 1.13 -5.91
N THR A 46 -14.36 1.72 -6.18
CA THR A 46 -13.77 1.77 -7.54
C THR A 46 -12.40 1.12 -7.67
N ALA A 47 -11.69 0.90 -6.58
CA ALA A 47 -10.34 0.36 -6.55
C ALA A 47 -10.29 -0.98 -5.81
N THR A 48 -9.17 -1.69 -5.94
CA THR A 48 -8.84 -2.80 -5.04
C THR A 48 -8.33 -2.20 -3.73
N LEU A 49 -9.10 -2.36 -2.67
CA LEU A 49 -8.76 -1.88 -1.34
C LEU A 49 -8.74 -3.08 -0.38
N LEU A 50 -7.55 -3.43 0.09
CA LEU A 50 -7.32 -4.53 1.03
C LEU A 50 -7.01 -3.97 2.41
N VAL A 51 -7.46 -4.67 3.44
CA VAL A 51 -7.13 -4.36 4.84
C VAL A 51 -6.52 -5.57 5.53
N ALA A 52 -5.61 -5.30 6.45
CA ALA A 52 -5.14 -6.26 7.44
C ALA A 52 -5.97 -6.05 8.71
N ARG A 53 -6.96 -6.91 8.92
CA ARG A 53 -7.87 -6.81 10.05
C ARG A 53 -7.33 -7.63 11.21
N THR A 54 -7.27 -7.04 12.39
CA THR A 54 -6.80 -7.73 13.58
C THR A 54 -7.79 -8.80 14.03
N ILE A 55 -7.26 -9.93 14.49
CA ILE A 55 -8.05 -10.98 15.13
C ILE A 55 -8.21 -10.61 16.60
N ASP A 56 -9.40 -10.79 17.12
CA ASP A 56 -9.80 -10.40 18.48
C ASP A 56 -8.77 -10.75 19.56
N GLY A 57 -8.52 -9.79 20.44
CA GLY A 57 -7.66 -9.92 21.60
C GLY A 57 -6.16 -9.93 21.33
N SER A 58 -5.72 -9.85 20.06
CA SER A 58 -4.29 -9.92 19.71
C SER A 58 -3.65 -8.56 19.42
N SER A 59 -4.44 -7.49 19.40
CA SER A 59 -3.99 -6.19 18.89
C SER A 59 -3.69 -5.17 19.98
N PRO A 60 -2.63 -4.37 19.86
CA PRO A 60 -2.43 -3.18 20.67
C PRO A 60 -3.37 -2.02 20.29
N LEU A 61 -4.16 -2.17 19.24
CA LEU A 61 -5.08 -1.15 18.77
C LEU A 61 -6.28 -1.05 19.71
N ARG A 62 -6.88 0.14 19.78
CA ARG A 62 -8.09 0.37 20.55
C ARG A 62 -9.25 -0.45 19.99
N GLU A 63 -10.18 -0.85 20.85
CA GLU A 63 -11.35 -1.68 20.49
C GLU A 63 -12.16 -1.14 19.30
N SER A 64 -12.16 0.19 19.08
CA SER A 64 -12.85 0.84 17.94
C SER A 64 -12.09 0.77 16.62
N ASN A 65 -10.84 0.28 16.61
CA ASN A 65 -10.01 0.21 15.41
C ASN A 65 -9.37 -1.16 15.28
N ASP A 66 -9.88 -1.92 14.34
CA ASP A 66 -9.44 -3.29 14.04
C ASP A 66 -8.56 -3.36 12.77
N ILE A 67 -8.18 -2.22 12.18
CA ILE A 67 -7.37 -2.17 10.96
C ILE A 67 -5.91 -1.87 11.28
N ALA A 68 -5.06 -2.88 11.12
CA ALA A 68 -3.62 -2.77 11.33
C ALA A 68 -2.85 -2.30 10.09
N GLY A 69 -3.44 -2.41 8.91
CA GLY A 69 -2.83 -1.98 7.67
C GLY A 69 -3.83 -1.93 6.52
N ALA A 70 -3.45 -1.28 5.44
CA ALA A 70 -4.27 -1.18 4.23
C ALA A 70 -3.39 -1.04 2.98
N LEU A 71 -3.95 -1.45 1.85
CA LEU A 71 -3.34 -1.33 0.54
C LEU A 71 -4.39 -0.92 -0.47
N VAL A 72 -4.07 0.04 -1.34
CA VAL A 72 -4.93 0.43 -2.46
C VAL A 72 -4.19 0.33 -3.77
N GLN A 73 -4.84 -0.29 -4.76
CA GLN A 73 -4.39 -0.30 -6.15
C GLN A 73 -5.58 -0.12 -7.10
N PHE A 74 -5.32 0.49 -8.23
CA PHE A 74 -6.35 0.82 -9.22
C PHE A 74 -5.83 0.71 -10.65
N PRO A 75 -6.71 0.52 -11.66
CA PRO A 75 -6.32 0.46 -13.05
C PRO A 75 -5.75 1.79 -13.55
N THR A 76 -4.73 1.71 -14.41
CA THR A 76 -4.22 2.84 -15.19
C THR A 76 -4.91 2.93 -16.55
N LYS A 77 -4.69 4.02 -17.26
CA LYS A 77 -5.18 4.19 -18.64
C LYS A 77 -4.60 3.16 -19.61
N SER A 78 -3.42 2.63 -19.32
CA SER A 78 -2.71 1.67 -20.17
C SER A 78 -3.03 0.22 -19.86
N GLY A 79 -3.89 -0.03 -18.88
CA GLY A 79 -4.37 -1.38 -18.52
C GLY A 79 -3.56 -2.09 -17.43
N GLU A 80 -2.48 -1.51 -16.94
CA GLU A 80 -1.79 -2.02 -15.75
C GLU A 80 -2.55 -1.61 -14.48
N LEU A 81 -2.23 -2.24 -13.37
CA LEU A 81 -2.63 -1.78 -12.04
C LEU A 81 -1.56 -0.87 -11.46
N PHE A 82 -1.96 0.18 -10.78
CA PHE A 82 -1.06 1.04 -10.03
C PHE A 82 -1.28 0.82 -8.53
N LEU A 83 -0.25 0.35 -7.84
CA LEU A 83 -0.25 0.21 -6.40
C LEU A 83 0.13 1.57 -5.81
N HIS A 84 -0.89 2.28 -5.33
CA HIS A 84 -0.72 3.66 -4.87
C HIS A 84 -0.11 3.72 -3.48
N LYS A 85 -0.61 2.88 -2.58
CA LYS A 85 -0.22 2.94 -1.16
C LYS A 85 -0.32 1.56 -0.51
N VAL A 86 0.67 1.24 0.30
CA VAL A 86 0.61 0.19 1.32
C VAL A 86 1.07 0.81 2.64
N MET A 87 0.30 0.64 3.68
CA MET A 87 0.56 1.26 4.97
C MET A 87 0.24 0.32 6.13
N VAL A 88 1.01 0.45 7.21
CA VAL A 88 0.87 -0.35 8.43
C VAL A 88 0.84 0.59 9.62
N HIS A 89 -0.09 0.33 10.54
CA HIS A 89 -0.18 1.08 11.79
C HIS A 89 1.17 1.06 12.52
N PRO A 90 1.65 2.20 13.05
CA PRO A 90 2.96 2.26 13.71
C PRO A 90 3.17 1.20 14.79
N ASP A 91 2.14 0.89 15.58
CA ASP A 91 2.20 -0.09 16.65
C ASP A 91 2.16 -1.56 16.19
N CYS A 92 1.95 -1.78 14.89
CA CYS A 92 1.85 -3.12 14.28
C CYS A 92 2.97 -3.40 13.27
N ARG A 93 4.01 -2.58 13.23
CA ARG A 93 5.14 -2.75 12.29
C ARG A 93 6.08 -3.86 12.70
N GLY A 94 6.89 -4.32 11.72
CA GLY A 94 7.97 -5.28 11.95
C GLY A 94 7.53 -6.74 12.04
N ILE A 95 6.28 -7.06 11.74
CA ILE A 95 5.74 -8.43 11.80
C ILE A 95 5.21 -8.93 10.45
N GLY A 96 5.54 -8.24 9.36
CA GLY A 96 5.26 -8.71 8.00
C GLY A 96 3.88 -8.37 7.45
N ILE A 97 3.11 -7.47 8.07
CA ILE A 97 1.76 -7.11 7.61
C ILE A 97 1.79 -6.46 6.21
N GLY A 98 2.72 -5.53 5.98
CA GLY A 98 2.88 -4.90 4.67
C GLY A 98 3.19 -5.93 3.58
N THR A 99 4.05 -6.88 3.86
CA THR A 99 4.38 -7.98 2.95
C THR A 99 3.17 -8.86 2.66
N GLN A 100 2.38 -9.19 3.67
CA GLN A 100 1.14 -9.98 3.49
C GLN A 100 0.12 -9.25 2.61
N LEU A 101 -0.06 -7.94 2.81
CA LEU A 101 -0.92 -7.11 1.97
C LEU A 101 -0.43 -7.09 0.51
N MET A 102 0.86 -6.89 0.29
CA MET A 102 1.47 -6.90 -1.04
C MET A 102 1.30 -8.26 -1.72
N GLN A 103 1.60 -9.34 -1.05
CA GLN A 103 1.44 -10.70 -1.59
C GLN A 103 0.00 -10.99 -1.98
N ALA A 104 -0.97 -10.60 -1.15
CA ALA A 104 -2.39 -10.77 -1.46
C ALA A 104 -2.79 -9.96 -2.71
N ALA A 105 -2.36 -8.71 -2.82
CA ALA A 105 -2.63 -7.88 -3.98
C ALA A 105 -2.02 -8.45 -5.27
N LEU A 106 -0.76 -8.89 -5.20
CA LEU A 106 -0.06 -9.46 -6.36
C LEU A 106 -0.65 -10.80 -6.79
N SER A 107 -1.09 -11.64 -5.85
CA SER A 107 -1.72 -12.92 -6.18
C SER A 107 -3.06 -12.76 -6.88
N GLN A 108 -3.80 -11.70 -6.59
CA GLN A 108 -5.08 -11.38 -7.22
C GLN A 108 -4.95 -10.66 -8.56
N ALA A 109 -3.80 -10.06 -8.84
CA ALA A 109 -3.59 -9.25 -10.04
C ALA A 109 -3.55 -10.12 -11.29
N ASN A 110 -4.29 -9.72 -12.31
CA ASN A 110 -4.26 -10.34 -13.65
C ASN A 110 -3.49 -9.50 -14.66
N GLN A 111 -3.14 -8.27 -14.30
CA GLN A 111 -2.36 -7.34 -15.11
C GLN A 111 -1.03 -7.05 -14.40
N PRO A 112 -0.03 -6.51 -15.14
CA PRO A 112 1.16 -5.99 -14.51
C PRO A 112 0.82 -4.93 -13.44
N VAL A 113 1.60 -4.88 -12.38
CA VAL A 113 1.43 -3.94 -11.27
C VAL A 113 2.59 -2.97 -11.27
N LEU A 114 2.26 -1.70 -11.29
CA LEU A 114 3.22 -0.58 -11.20
C LEU A 114 3.22 0.01 -9.80
N LEU A 115 4.36 0.50 -9.36
CA LEU A 115 4.48 1.39 -8.21
C LEU A 115 5.60 2.39 -8.43
N THR A 116 5.59 3.47 -7.67
CA THR A 116 6.73 4.38 -7.59
C THR A 116 7.32 4.38 -6.18
N VAL A 117 8.63 4.54 -6.09
CA VAL A 117 9.35 4.56 -4.83
C VAL A 117 10.51 5.54 -4.92
N ASP A 118 10.82 6.19 -3.79
CA ASP A 118 12.01 7.03 -3.67
C ASP A 118 13.27 6.15 -3.85
N PRO A 119 14.17 6.48 -4.81
CA PRO A 119 15.41 5.73 -4.99
C PRO A 119 16.29 5.65 -3.73
N ASN A 120 16.18 6.63 -2.84
CA ASN A 120 16.93 6.67 -1.59
C ASN A 120 16.34 5.77 -0.50
N ASN A 121 15.09 5.34 -0.65
CA ASN A 121 14.48 4.38 0.25
C ASN A 121 14.88 2.96 -0.14
N LYS A 122 16.14 2.61 0.15
CA LYS A 122 16.74 1.34 -0.28
C LYS A 122 16.06 0.13 0.33
N SER A 123 15.56 0.22 1.55
CA SER A 123 14.86 -0.90 2.18
C SER A 123 13.53 -1.20 1.47
N ALA A 124 12.80 -0.18 1.04
CA ALA A 124 11.58 -0.37 0.26
C ALA A 124 11.90 -0.93 -1.14
N VAL A 125 12.91 -0.40 -1.82
CA VAL A 125 13.34 -0.93 -3.14
C VAL A 125 13.69 -2.40 -3.03
N HIS A 126 14.49 -2.80 -2.03
CA HIS A 126 14.86 -4.20 -1.82
C HIS A 126 13.66 -5.08 -1.49
N LEU A 127 12.70 -4.58 -0.70
CA LEU A 127 11.45 -5.30 -0.42
C LEU A 127 10.68 -5.58 -1.71
N TYR A 128 10.52 -4.57 -2.55
CA TYR A 128 9.79 -4.72 -3.82
C TYR A 128 10.52 -5.65 -4.79
N GLU A 129 11.84 -5.58 -4.86
CA GLU A 129 12.64 -6.53 -5.65
C GLU A 129 12.44 -7.98 -5.17
N ARG A 130 12.43 -8.21 -3.86
CA ARG A 130 12.17 -9.56 -3.30
C ARG A 130 10.76 -10.06 -3.62
N LEU A 131 9.79 -9.15 -3.78
CA LEU A 131 8.42 -9.50 -4.17
C LEU A 131 8.26 -9.74 -5.68
N GLY A 132 9.31 -9.50 -6.47
CA GLY A 132 9.32 -9.72 -7.90
C GLY A 132 9.18 -8.47 -8.76
N PHE A 133 9.18 -7.29 -8.16
CA PHE A 133 9.27 -6.04 -8.92
C PHE A 133 10.67 -5.83 -9.47
N ARG A 134 10.74 -5.15 -10.60
CA ARG A 134 12.01 -4.66 -11.17
C ARG A 134 11.88 -3.18 -11.50
N VAL A 135 12.98 -2.45 -11.47
CA VAL A 135 13.01 -1.04 -11.90
C VAL A 135 12.81 -1.00 -13.41
N ARG A 136 11.78 -0.29 -13.88
CA ARG A 136 11.53 -0.05 -15.29
C ARG A 136 12.11 1.30 -15.73
N ASP A 137 11.90 2.34 -14.93
CA ASP A 137 12.35 3.70 -15.23
C ASP A 137 12.82 4.42 -13.97
N HIS A 138 13.75 5.35 -14.16
CA HIS A 138 14.12 6.35 -13.16
C HIS A 138 13.54 7.69 -13.65
N ILE A 139 12.48 8.15 -12.97
CA ILE A 139 11.80 9.39 -13.33
C ILE A 139 12.35 10.53 -12.48
N ARG A 140 13.11 11.40 -13.11
CA ARG A 140 13.68 12.58 -12.45
C ARG A 140 12.61 13.64 -12.25
N GLY A 141 12.61 14.27 -11.06
CA GLY A 141 11.67 15.35 -10.74
C GLY A 141 10.21 14.93 -10.82
N PHE A 142 9.87 13.77 -10.32
CA PHE A 142 8.51 13.22 -10.41
C PHE A 142 7.46 14.12 -9.74
N TYR A 143 7.78 14.69 -8.60
CA TYR A 143 6.92 15.68 -7.92
C TYR A 143 7.53 17.07 -8.03
N ARG A 144 8.77 17.23 -7.57
CA ARG A 144 9.54 18.49 -7.54
C ARG A 144 10.93 18.20 -8.11
N PRO A 145 11.73 19.23 -8.50
CA PRO A 145 12.98 19.04 -9.24
C PRO A 145 13.98 18.05 -8.64
N HIS A 146 13.95 17.84 -7.31
CA HIS A 146 14.88 16.95 -6.60
C HIS A 146 14.19 15.70 -6.02
N GLU A 147 12.96 15.45 -6.42
CA GLU A 147 12.17 14.32 -5.94
C GLU A 147 11.99 13.28 -7.05
N ASP A 148 13.04 12.49 -7.25
CA ASP A 148 13.03 11.40 -8.21
C ASP A 148 12.21 10.22 -7.70
N ARG A 149 11.71 9.41 -8.64
CA ARG A 149 11.08 8.12 -8.36
C ARG A 149 11.64 7.04 -9.27
N TYR A 150 11.81 5.84 -8.72
CA TYR A 150 11.81 4.65 -9.54
C TYR A 150 10.37 4.28 -9.88
N LEU A 151 10.11 4.00 -11.14
CA LEU A 151 8.91 3.28 -11.56
C LEU A 151 9.28 1.80 -11.61
N MET A 152 8.64 1.01 -10.75
CA MET A 152 8.86 -0.43 -10.69
C MET A 152 7.66 -1.18 -11.23
N ILE A 153 7.92 -2.34 -11.83
CA ILE A 153 6.90 -3.18 -12.43
C ILE A 153 7.00 -4.62 -11.94
N PHE A 154 5.86 -5.19 -11.62
CA PHE A 154 5.67 -6.61 -11.37
C PHE A 154 4.84 -7.22 -12.49
N SER A 155 5.29 -8.35 -13.04
CA SER A 155 4.53 -9.14 -14.00
C SER A 155 4.56 -10.60 -13.57
N LYS A 156 3.39 -11.23 -13.53
CA LYS A 156 3.34 -12.68 -13.34
C LYS A 156 4.02 -13.35 -14.52
N GLN A 157 4.89 -14.32 -14.24
CA GLN A 157 5.40 -15.18 -15.29
C GLN A 157 4.25 -16.07 -15.78
N GLU A 158 4.04 -16.09 -17.09
CA GLU A 158 3.13 -17.09 -17.67
C GLU A 158 3.68 -18.49 -17.35
N PRO A 159 2.81 -19.43 -16.94
CA PRO A 159 3.24 -20.79 -16.76
C PRO A 159 3.76 -21.32 -18.11
N ARG A 160 4.99 -21.84 -18.10
CA ARG A 160 5.59 -22.50 -19.26
C ARG A 160 4.90 -23.83 -19.55
#